data_455fcaf515867504f1763aa0a3afd591
#
_entry.id   455fcaf515867504f1763aa0a3afd591
#
_cell.length_a   1.000
_cell.length_b   1.000
_cell.length_c   1.000
_cell.angle_alpha   90.00
_cell.angle_beta   90.00
_cell.angle_gamma   90.00
#
_symmetry.space_group_name_H-M   'P 1'
#
loop_
_entity.id
_entity.type
_entity.pdbx_description
1 polymer ?
#
loop_
_entity_poly.entity_id
_entity_poly.type
_entity_poly.pdbx_seq_one_letter_code
_entity_poly.pdbx_strand_id
1 'polypeptide(L)'
;MKRTFGLGPSGTVMGEGRPKICVPIVAETKETIREKAEEISKLPVEVVEWRADFYEEIFTEGKLEEILAMLRQILKSQAILYTFRSAGEGGQRTIDKETYYQLNERAAACGF
;
A
#
# COMPACT_ATOMS: atom_id res chain seq x y z
N MET A 1 -4.87 15.40 -2.54
CA MET A 1 -5.81 14.30 -2.82
C MET A 1 -5.33 13.02 -2.19
N LYS A 2 -6.27 12.24 -1.74
CA LYS A 2 -5.99 10.95 -1.12
C LYS A 2 -6.88 9.89 -1.75
N ARG A 3 -6.28 8.78 -2.13
CA ARG A 3 -7.01 7.61 -2.64
C ARG A 3 -6.51 6.38 -1.89
N THR A 4 -7.43 5.54 -1.48
CA THR A 4 -7.09 4.29 -0.79
C THR A 4 -7.86 3.16 -1.45
N PHE A 5 -7.15 2.10 -1.79
CA PHE A 5 -7.74 0.88 -2.31
C PHE A 5 -7.43 -0.25 -1.34
N GLY A 6 -8.45 -1.05 -1.03
CA GLY A 6 -8.28 -2.15 -0.10
C GLY A 6 -8.85 -3.42 -0.66
N LEU A 7 -8.03 -4.47 -0.69
CA LEU A 7 -8.46 -5.82 -0.98
C LEU A 7 -7.83 -6.73 0.03
N GLY A 8 -8.67 -7.43 0.76
CA GLY A 8 -8.19 -8.41 1.71
C GLY A 8 -8.09 -9.78 1.06
N PRO A 9 -7.10 -10.58 1.42
CA PRO A 9 -7.11 -11.99 1.06
C PRO A 9 -8.25 -12.67 1.80
N SER A 10 -8.80 -13.71 1.23
CA SER A 10 -9.85 -14.51 1.88
C SER A 10 -11.07 -13.71 2.28
N GLY A 11 -11.38 -12.64 1.56
CA GLY A 11 -12.62 -11.90 1.78
C GLY A 11 -12.68 -11.07 3.05
N THR A 12 -11.53 -10.60 3.54
CA THR A 12 -11.52 -9.71 4.71
C THR A 12 -12.39 -8.49 4.47
N VAL A 13 -13.28 -8.19 5.41
CA VAL A 13 -14.18 -7.05 5.31
C VAL A 13 -13.75 -5.95 6.25
N MET A 14 -13.51 -4.79 5.69
CA MET A 14 -13.00 -3.64 6.42
C MET A 14 -14.12 -2.94 7.18
N GLY A 15 -13.85 -2.58 8.43
CA GLY A 15 -14.76 -1.77 9.23
C GLY A 15 -15.98 -2.49 9.78
N GLU A 16 -16.09 -3.80 9.58
CA GLU A 16 -17.18 -4.56 10.12
C GLU A 16 -16.82 -5.12 11.49
N GLY A 17 -17.74 -5.02 12.43
CA GLY A 17 -17.52 -5.52 13.78
C GLY A 17 -16.57 -4.66 14.59
N ARG A 18 -15.59 -5.27 15.23
CA ARG A 18 -14.62 -4.58 16.07
C ARG A 18 -13.62 -3.78 15.25
N PRO A 19 -12.95 -2.78 15.85
CA PRO A 19 -11.89 -2.05 15.16
C PRO A 19 -10.77 -2.97 14.68
N LYS A 20 -10.19 -2.64 13.53
CA LYS A 20 -9.08 -3.37 12.94
C LYS A 20 -7.76 -2.69 13.30
N ILE A 21 -6.73 -3.50 13.56
CA ILE A 21 -5.39 -2.97 13.76
C ILE A 21 -4.78 -2.72 12.38
N CYS A 22 -4.44 -1.48 12.13
CA CYS A 22 -3.86 -1.06 10.85
C CYS A 22 -2.45 -0.52 11.08
N VAL A 23 -1.47 -1.05 10.37
CA VAL A 23 -0.08 -0.63 10.48
C VAL A 23 0.40 -0.10 9.14
N PRO A 24 0.95 1.12 9.09
CA PRO A 24 1.47 1.66 7.83
C PRO A 24 2.88 1.19 7.56
N ILE A 25 3.19 0.99 6.28
CA ILE A 25 4.56 0.82 5.82
C ILE A 25 4.98 2.13 5.16
N VAL A 26 5.94 2.82 5.78
CA VAL A 26 6.48 4.09 5.30
C VAL A 26 7.98 3.90 5.08
N ALA A 27 8.35 3.54 3.87
CA ALA A 27 9.72 3.19 3.54
C ALA A 27 10.08 3.68 2.14
N GLU A 28 11.33 4.04 1.95
CA GLU A 28 11.79 4.66 0.72
C GLU A 28 12.30 3.65 -0.31
N THR A 29 12.78 2.49 0.13
CA THR A 29 13.37 1.49 -0.76
C THR A 29 12.64 0.16 -0.69
N LYS A 30 12.81 -0.63 -1.76
CA LYS A 30 12.21 -1.96 -1.84
C LYS A 30 12.68 -2.86 -0.69
N GLU A 31 13.97 -2.81 -0.37
CA GLU A 31 14.52 -3.64 0.70
C GLU A 31 13.88 -3.31 2.04
N THR A 32 13.72 -2.03 2.34
CA THR A 32 13.11 -1.61 3.60
C THR A 32 11.63 -1.95 3.65
N ILE A 33 10.93 -1.79 2.51
CA ILE A 33 9.53 -2.18 2.41
C ILE A 33 9.38 -3.67 2.71
N ARG A 34 10.25 -4.50 2.12
CA ARG A 34 10.21 -5.94 2.34
C ARG A 34 10.48 -6.31 3.79
N GLU A 35 11.50 -5.70 4.39
CA GLU A 35 11.83 -5.96 5.80
C GLU A 35 10.66 -5.66 6.72
N LYS A 36 10.02 -4.51 6.52
CA LYS A 36 8.87 -4.13 7.33
C LYS A 36 7.70 -5.08 7.12
N ALA A 37 7.46 -5.48 5.87
CA ALA A 37 6.38 -6.42 5.56
C ALA A 37 6.63 -7.77 6.23
N GLU A 38 7.87 -8.26 6.19
CA GLU A 38 8.22 -9.53 6.83
C GLU A 38 8.03 -9.48 8.33
N GLU A 39 8.38 -8.38 8.97
CA GLU A 39 8.12 -8.20 10.40
C GLU A 39 6.63 -8.22 10.70
N ILE A 40 5.85 -7.46 9.92
CA ILE A 40 4.41 -7.35 10.14
C ILE A 40 3.71 -8.68 9.89
N SER A 41 4.20 -9.48 8.96
CA SER A 41 3.58 -10.77 8.64
C SER A 41 3.55 -11.73 9.83
N LYS A 42 4.41 -11.50 10.81
CA LYS A 42 4.51 -12.32 12.02
C LYS A 42 3.68 -11.78 13.18
N LEU A 43 3.02 -10.65 13.00
CA LEU A 43 2.27 -9.98 14.04
C LEU A 43 0.76 -10.20 13.83
N PRO A 44 -0.04 -10.07 14.89
CA PRO A 44 -1.50 -10.20 14.75
C PRO A 44 -2.14 -8.92 14.19
N VAL A 45 -1.58 -8.41 13.11
CA VAL A 45 -2.07 -7.22 12.43
C VAL A 45 -3.04 -7.66 11.34
N GLU A 46 -4.19 -7.01 11.26
CA GLU A 46 -5.22 -7.36 10.29
C GLU A 46 -5.10 -6.62 8.98
N VAL A 47 -4.63 -5.37 9.03
CA VAL A 47 -4.55 -4.49 7.87
C VAL A 47 -3.19 -3.83 7.79
N VAL A 48 -2.62 -3.81 6.59
CA VAL A 48 -1.35 -3.13 6.33
C VAL A 48 -1.60 -2.05 5.29
N GLU A 49 -1.28 -0.81 5.61
CA GLU A 49 -1.37 0.30 4.67
C GLU A 49 0.00 0.54 4.05
N TRP A 50 0.13 0.35 2.75
CA TRP A 50 1.37 0.73 2.09
C TRP A 50 1.27 2.18 1.60
N ARG A 51 2.09 3.04 2.21
CA ARG A 51 2.19 4.44 1.85
C ARG A 51 3.16 4.58 0.67
N ALA A 52 2.62 4.45 -0.53
CA ALA A 52 3.41 4.46 -1.75
C ALA A 52 4.07 5.81 -2.03
N ASP A 53 3.53 6.89 -1.45
CA ASP A 53 4.14 8.22 -1.61
C ASP A 53 5.54 8.33 -0.99
N PHE A 54 5.92 7.41 -0.10
CA PHE A 54 7.26 7.37 0.47
C PHE A 54 8.28 6.62 -0.39
N TYR A 55 7.81 5.76 -1.30
CA TYR A 55 8.69 4.94 -2.12
C TYR A 55 9.37 5.80 -3.19
N GLU A 56 10.70 5.83 -3.17
CA GLU A 56 11.46 6.73 -4.05
C GLU A 56 11.32 6.41 -5.53
N GLU A 57 11.04 5.15 -5.88
CA GLU A 57 10.88 4.74 -7.27
C GLU A 57 9.43 4.60 -7.70
N ILE A 58 8.50 5.21 -6.96
CA ILE A 58 7.07 5.04 -7.25
C ILE A 58 6.68 5.47 -8.67
N PHE A 59 7.40 6.43 -9.26
CA PHE A 59 7.12 6.90 -10.61
C PHE A 59 7.88 6.14 -11.69
N THR A 60 8.74 5.20 -11.31
CA THR A 60 9.47 4.39 -12.27
C THR A 60 8.57 3.28 -12.79
N GLU A 61 8.56 3.09 -14.11
CA GLU A 61 7.71 2.09 -14.74
C GLU A 61 7.95 0.69 -14.17
N GLY A 62 6.86 0.00 -13.86
CA GLY A 62 6.90 -1.36 -13.35
C GLY A 62 7.19 -1.51 -11.87
N LYS A 63 7.65 -0.45 -11.21
CA LYS A 63 8.02 -0.54 -9.78
C LYS A 63 6.82 -0.64 -8.86
N LEU A 64 5.72 0.01 -9.18
CA LEU A 64 4.50 -0.11 -8.41
C LEU A 64 4.02 -1.56 -8.37
N GLU A 65 3.94 -2.18 -9.54
CA GLU A 65 3.48 -3.55 -9.68
C GLU A 65 4.41 -4.52 -8.96
N GLU A 66 5.71 -4.27 -9.04
CA GLU A 66 6.71 -5.10 -8.38
C GLU A 66 6.52 -5.11 -6.86
N ILE A 67 6.30 -3.95 -6.28
CA ILE A 67 6.09 -3.84 -4.83
C ILE A 67 4.77 -4.49 -4.42
N LEU A 68 3.70 -4.26 -5.18
CA LEU A 68 2.40 -4.85 -4.84
C LEU A 68 2.45 -6.38 -4.88
N ALA A 69 3.12 -6.94 -5.87
CA ALA A 69 3.29 -8.40 -5.96
C ALA A 69 4.09 -8.93 -4.78
N MET A 70 5.16 -8.23 -4.41
CA MET A 70 6.00 -8.61 -3.28
C MET A 70 5.21 -8.59 -1.97
N LEU A 71 4.45 -7.52 -1.75
CA LEU A 71 3.64 -7.40 -0.54
C LEU A 71 2.59 -8.50 -0.45
N ARG A 72 1.96 -8.84 -1.57
CA ARG A 72 0.97 -9.91 -1.62
C ARG A 72 1.56 -11.25 -1.22
N GLN A 73 2.80 -11.52 -1.65
CA GLN A 73 3.47 -12.75 -1.31
C GLN A 73 3.86 -12.84 0.16
N ILE A 74 4.26 -11.72 0.75
CA ILE A 74 4.71 -11.68 2.14
C ILE A 74 3.53 -11.62 3.10
N LEU A 75 2.54 -10.78 2.78
CA LEU A 75 1.40 -10.52 3.65
C LEU A 75 0.20 -11.34 3.20
N LYS A 76 0.30 -12.65 3.35
CA LYS A 76 -0.72 -13.57 2.83
C LYS A 76 -2.03 -13.53 3.59
N SER A 77 -1.96 -13.23 4.89
CA SER A 77 -3.13 -13.25 5.76
C SER A 77 -3.70 -11.87 6.05
N GLN A 78 -2.93 -10.83 5.74
CA GLN A 78 -3.35 -9.46 6.05
C GLN A 78 -4.02 -8.81 4.84
N ALA A 79 -4.94 -7.90 5.10
CA ALA A 79 -5.48 -7.03 4.07
C ALA A 79 -4.45 -5.95 3.77
N ILE A 80 -4.30 -5.61 2.50
CA ILE A 80 -3.34 -4.60 2.08
C ILE A 80 -4.09 -3.43 1.48
N LEU A 81 -3.84 -2.23 2.01
CA LEU A 81 -4.37 -0.98 1.48
C LEU A 81 -3.26 -0.24 0.75
N TYR A 82 -3.49 0.07 -0.52
CA TYR A 82 -2.61 0.96 -1.25
C TYR A 82 -3.07 2.40 -1.00
N THR A 83 -2.15 3.25 -0.56
CA THR A 83 -2.44 4.66 -0.32
C THR A 83 -1.34 5.52 -0.89
N PHE A 84 -1.73 6.53 -1.65
CA PHE A 84 -0.82 7.59 -2.07
C PHE A 84 -1.40 8.90 -1.55
N ARG A 85 -0.68 9.54 -0.64
CA ARG A 85 -1.09 10.84 -0.10
C ARG A 85 -0.20 11.90 -0.72
N SER A 86 -0.81 12.86 -1.43
CA SER A 86 -0.05 13.92 -2.06
C SER A 86 0.51 14.90 -1.03
N ALA A 87 1.52 15.68 -1.44
CA ALA A 87 2.14 16.67 -0.55
C ALA A 87 1.11 17.65 0.02
N GLY A 88 0.09 18.02 -0.77
CA GLY A 88 -0.97 18.91 -0.31
C GLY A 88 -1.86 18.33 0.77
N GLU A 89 -1.76 17.03 1.02
CA GLU A 89 -2.54 16.33 2.06
C GLU A 89 -1.61 15.75 3.13
N GLY A 90 -0.38 16.25 3.22
CA GLY A 90 0.58 15.78 4.20
C GLY A 90 1.42 14.60 3.76
N GLY A 91 1.40 14.27 2.47
CA GLY A 91 2.23 13.21 1.92
C GLY A 91 3.62 13.71 1.56
N GLN A 92 4.45 12.80 1.07
CA GLN A 92 5.86 13.06 0.79
C GLN A 92 6.11 13.64 -0.60
N ARG A 93 5.19 13.44 -1.54
CA ARG A 93 5.46 13.80 -2.94
C ARG A 93 4.38 14.68 -3.51
N THR A 94 4.82 15.67 -4.30
CA THR A 94 3.94 16.43 -5.17
C THR A 94 3.64 15.58 -6.38
N ILE A 95 2.39 15.55 -6.80
CA ILE A 95 1.95 14.72 -7.91
C ILE A 95 0.86 15.46 -8.67
N ASP A 96 0.91 15.40 -10.00
CA ASP A 96 -0.20 15.94 -10.78
C ASP A 96 -1.37 14.95 -10.78
N LYS A 97 -2.54 15.50 -11.11
CA LYS A 97 -3.78 14.73 -11.02
C LYS A 97 -3.80 13.52 -11.95
N GLU A 98 -3.27 13.67 -13.16
CA GLU A 98 -3.26 12.58 -14.11
C GLU A 98 -2.38 11.42 -13.67
N THR A 99 -1.17 11.71 -13.22
CA THR A 99 -0.25 10.68 -12.70
C THR A 99 -0.85 9.99 -11.49
N TYR A 100 -1.49 10.75 -10.61
CA TYR A 100 -2.15 10.22 -9.43
C TYR A 100 -3.21 9.18 -9.81
N TYR A 101 -4.07 9.52 -10.78
CA TYR A 101 -5.09 8.58 -11.23
C TYR A 101 -4.51 7.37 -11.93
N GLN A 102 -3.44 7.56 -12.71
CA GLN A 102 -2.78 6.43 -13.37
C GLN A 102 -2.21 5.44 -12.37
N LEU A 103 -1.58 5.92 -11.31
CA LEU A 103 -1.08 5.04 -10.24
C LEU A 103 -2.21 4.28 -9.57
N ASN A 104 -3.31 4.96 -9.29
CA ASN A 104 -4.47 4.32 -8.67
C ASN A 104 -5.07 3.24 -9.58
N GLU A 105 -5.16 3.51 -10.87
CA GLU A 105 -5.68 2.53 -11.83
C GLU A 105 -4.77 1.30 -11.92
N ARG A 106 -3.45 1.53 -11.93
CA ARG A 106 -2.50 0.42 -11.97
C ARG A 106 -2.59 -0.43 -10.71
N ALA A 107 -2.73 0.18 -9.55
CA ALA A 107 -2.91 -0.55 -8.30
C ALA A 107 -4.19 -1.38 -8.33
N ALA A 108 -5.29 -0.79 -8.82
CA ALA A 108 -6.56 -1.50 -8.94
C ALA A 108 -6.45 -2.68 -9.91
N ALA A 109 -5.69 -2.52 -10.99
CA ALA A 109 -5.48 -3.60 -11.97
C ALA A 109 -4.73 -4.78 -11.35
N CYS A 110 -3.91 -4.53 -10.31
CA CYS A 110 -3.23 -5.58 -9.57
C CYS A 110 -4.09 -6.21 -8.49
N GLY A 111 -5.34 -5.80 -8.37
CA GLY A 111 -6.26 -6.35 -7.38
C GLY A 111 -6.27 -5.58 -6.06
N PHE A 112 -5.85 -4.34 -6.07
CA PHE A 112 -5.79 -3.50 -4.85
C PHE A 112 -6.78 -2.37 -4.85
#